data_b2d6c2638b0f9ab98d1ea38645b42742
#
_entry.id   b2d6c2638b0f9ab98d1ea38645b42742
#
_cell.length_a   1.000
_cell.length_b   1.000
_cell.length_c   1.000
_cell.angle_alpha   90.00
_cell.angle_beta   90.00
_cell.angle_gamma   90.00
#
_symmetry.space_group_name_H-M   'P 1'
#
loop_
_entity.id
_entity.type
_entity.pdbx_description
1 polymer ?
#
loop_
_entity_poly.entity_id
_entity_poly.type
_entity_poly.pdbx_seq_one_letter_code
_entity_poly.pdbx_strand_id
1 'polypeptide(L)'
;AAAVLQDVGFEYRISLEGNEADLVDLLPQGPFITISNHPCGHLDGVSLVDIFGHIRPDYKVMVNQILARIKPLEDSFIAVTPTGNDRKAPTAASISGIKEALRHLRSGGVLGLFPSGAVSDLSLRERRIRDRQWQDAVIRLIMKAEVPVIPVHFLDGNSAFYYSLGLIDWRVRLLRLPEIGSA
;
A
#
# COMPACT_ATOMS: atom_id res chain seq x y z
N ALA A 1 -13.29 3.97 -4.81
CA ALA A 1 -12.39 4.27 -3.68
C ALA A 1 -12.91 5.48 -2.90
N ALA A 2 -13.24 6.62 -3.56
CA ALA A 2 -13.69 7.85 -2.90
C ALA A 2 -14.84 7.62 -1.90
N ALA A 3 -15.88 6.89 -2.27
CA ALA A 3 -17.00 6.60 -1.36
C ALA A 3 -16.56 5.88 -0.09
N VAL A 4 -15.61 4.94 -0.18
CA VAL A 4 -15.08 4.21 0.98
C VAL A 4 -14.30 5.14 1.91
N LEU A 5 -13.55 6.11 1.38
CA LEU A 5 -12.83 7.11 2.16
C LEU A 5 -13.79 8.08 2.85
N GLN A 6 -14.82 8.53 2.13
CA GLN A 6 -15.87 9.41 2.67
C GLN A 6 -16.65 8.74 3.82
N ASP A 7 -17.03 7.47 3.66
CA ASP A 7 -17.76 6.72 4.68
C ASP A 7 -17.02 6.59 6.02
N VAL A 8 -15.67 6.65 5.97
CA VAL A 8 -14.82 6.62 7.17
C VAL A 8 -14.32 8.00 7.60
N GLY A 9 -14.77 9.08 6.93
CA GLY A 9 -14.36 10.45 7.22
C GLY A 9 -12.86 10.72 6.96
N PHE A 10 -12.26 9.99 6.01
CA PHE A 10 -10.84 10.13 5.70
C PHE A 10 -10.63 11.10 4.53
N GLU A 11 -9.82 12.13 4.78
CA GLU A 11 -9.40 13.12 3.78
C GLU A 11 -7.89 13.09 3.60
N TYR A 12 -7.42 13.39 2.39
CA TYR A 12 -5.99 13.50 2.09
C TYR A 12 -5.70 14.71 1.19
N ARG A 13 -4.46 15.15 1.22
CA ARG A 13 -3.93 16.17 0.29
C ARG A 13 -2.73 15.60 -0.45
N ILE A 14 -2.62 15.91 -1.73
CA ILE A 14 -1.47 15.55 -2.54
C ILE A 14 -0.53 16.75 -2.60
N SER A 15 0.75 16.50 -2.33
CA SER A 15 1.83 17.49 -2.51
C SER A 15 2.88 16.90 -3.44
N LEU A 16 3.27 17.66 -4.44
CA LEU A 16 4.31 17.27 -5.40
C LEU A 16 5.60 18.02 -5.04
N GLU A 17 6.67 17.31 -4.74
CA GLU A 17 7.95 17.93 -4.43
C GLU A 17 8.57 18.53 -5.70
N GLY A 18 8.86 19.82 -5.63
CA GLY A 18 9.70 20.54 -6.59
C GLY A 18 9.02 21.00 -7.87
N ASN A 19 7.70 20.88 -8.03
CA ASN A 19 7.04 21.31 -9.26
C ASN A 19 5.58 21.74 -9.06
N GLU A 20 5.16 22.78 -9.79
CA GLU A 20 3.76 23.16 -9.95
C GLU A 20 3.05 22.33 -11.05
N ALA A 21 3.71 21.30 -11.59
CA ALA A 21 3.15 20.42 -12.61
C ALA A 21 2.00 19.59 -12.04
N ASP A 22 1.02 19.32 -12.87
CA ASP A 22 -0.08 18.42 -12.49
C ASP A 22 0.46 16.97 -12.34
N LEU A 23 -0.07 16.22 -11.38
CA LEU A 23 0.34 14.82 -11.18
C LEU A 23 0.26 14.01 -12.48
N VAL A 24 -0.74 14.27 -13.30
CA VAL A 24 -0.95 13.59 -14.59
C VAL A 24 0.24 13.74 -15.52
N ASP A 25 0.85 14.93 -15.56
CA ASP A 25 1.97 15.26 -16.46
C ASP A 25 3.28 14.61 -16.01
N LEU A 26 3.38 14.23 -14.74
CA LEU A 26 4.56 13.59 -14.17
C LEU A 26 4.56 12.06 -14.33
N LEU A 27 3.40 11.47 -14.64
CA LEU A 27 3.27 10.02 -14.70
C LEU A 27 3.69 9.47 -16.06
N PRO A 28 4.42 8.32 -16.09
CA PRO A 28 4.70 7.63 -17.34
C PRO A 28 3.42 7.20 -18.06
N GLN A 29 3.40 7.30 -19.38
CA GLN A 29 2.27 6.84 -20.20
C GLN A 29 2.17 5.30 -20.26
N GLY A 30 3.30 4.61 -20.11
CA GLY A 30 3.39 3.16 -20.06
C GLY A 30 3.15 2.56 -18.67
N PRO A 31 3.53 1.29 -18.47
CA PRO A 31 3.48 0.66 -17.15
C PRO A 31 4.48 1.29 -16.19
N PHE A 32 4.10 1.40 -14.92
CA PHE A 32 5.00 1.85 -13.86
C PHE A 32 4.57 1.22 -12.52
N ILE A 33 5.44 1.35 -11.53
CA ILE A 33 5.19 0.90 -10.17
C ILE A 33 5.20 2.12 -9.24
N THR A 34 4.20 2.26 -8.36
CA THR A 34 4.31 3.15 -7.19
C THR A 34 4.77 2.34 -5.99
N ILE A 35 5.72 2.90 -5.22
CA ILE A 35 6.16 2.33 -3.95
C ILE A 35 5.90 3.32 -2.83
N SER A 36 5.33 2.85 -1.73
CA SER A 36 4.98 3.72 -0.60
C SER A 36 5.26 3.10 0.76
N ASN A 37 5.46 3.96 1.75
CA ASN A 37 5.36 3.59 3.16
C ASN A 37 3.91 3.25 3.51
N HIS A 38 3.68 2.63 4.68
CA HIS A 38 2.38 2.06 5.03
C HIS A 38 1.91 2.44 6.44
N PRO A 39 1.77 3.74 6.74
CA PRO A 39 1.48 4.20 8.10
C PRO A 39 0.03 3.99 8.55
N CYS A 40 -0.97 4.16 7.65
CA CYS A 40 -2.40 4.10 7.98
C CYS A 40 -3.05 2.75 7.63
N GLY A 41 -2.29 1.79 7.16
CA GLY A 41 -2.78 0.45 6.84
C GLY A 41 -3.72 0.45 5.62
N HIS A 42 -4.93 -0.05 5.80
CA HIS A 42 -5.87 -0.22 4.70
C HIS A 42 -6.20 1.07 3.95
N LEU A 43 -6.21 2.20 4.65
CA LEU A 43 -6.53 3.50 4.07
C LEU A 43 -5.48 3.94 3.05
N ASP A 44 -4.20 3.60 3.26
CA ASP A 44 -3.14 3.92 2.28
C ASP A 44 -3.42 3.25 0.93
N GLY A 45 -3.82 1.96 0.96
CA GLY A 45 -4.15 1.23 -0.26
C GLY A 45 -5.36 1.79 -0.99
N VAL A 46 -6.41 2.16 -0.24
CA VAL A 46 -7.62 2.78 -0.82
C VAL A 46 -7.31 4.17 -1.38
N SER A 47 -6.48 4.95 -0.69
CA SER A 47 -6.04 6.28 -1.16
C SER A 47 -5.22 6.17 -2.45
N LEU A 48 -4.32 5.20 -2.56
CA LEU A 48 -3.58 4.96 -3.80
C LEU A 48 -4.53 4.62 -4.97
N VAL A 49 -5.53 3.77 -4.74
CA VAL A 49 -6.55 3.45 -5.76
C VAL A 49 -7.36 4.69 -6.12
N ASP A 50 -7.68 5.54 -5.15
CA ASP A 50 -8.41 6.78 -5.41
C ASP A 50 -7.58 7.77 -6.25
N ILE A 51 -6.34 8.01 -5.85
CA ILE A 51 -5.44 8.96 -6.53
C ILE A 51 -5.11 8.50 -7.95
N PHE A 52 -4.58 7.29 -8.07
CA PHE A 52 -4.04 6.81 -9.34
C PHE A 52 -5.09 6.17 -10.25
N GLY A 53 -6.15 5.57 -9.67
CA GLY A 53 -7.22 4.94 -10.43
C GLY A 53 -8.07 5.92 -11.25
N HIS A 54 -8.14 7.19 -10.85
CA HIS A 54 -8.79 8.24 -11.67
C HIS A 54 -7.94 8.59 -12.91
N ILE A 55 -6.62 8.51 -12.80
CA ILE A 55 -5.69 8.84 -13.90
C ILE A 55 -5.44 7.60 -14.78
N ARG A 56 -5.30 6.44 -14.13
CA ARG A 56 -4.99 5.14 -14.74
C ARG A 56 -6.01 4.11 -14.25
N PRO A 57 -7.11 3.90 -14.99
CA PRO A 57 -8.17 2.93 -14.60
C PRO A 57 -7.66 1.49 -14.43
N ASP A 58 -6.50 1.19 -15.01
CA ASP A 58 -5.78 -0.08 -14.87
C ASP A 58 -4.86 -0.15 -13.64
N TYR A 59 -4.89 0.86 -12.75
CA TYR A 59 -4.10 0.86 -11.52
C TYR A 59 -4.59 -0.21 -10.54
N LYS A 60 -3.68 -1.07 -10.10
CA LYS A 60 -3.95 -2.08 -9.08
C LYS A 60 -2.97 -1.96 -7.93
N VAL A 61 -3.43 -2.29 -6.72
CA VAL A 61 -2.57 -2.34 -5.53
C VAL A 61 -2.42 -3.78 -5.06
N MET A 62 -1.21 -4.17 -4.74
CA MET A 62 -0.94 -5.47 -4.12
C MET A 62 -1.31 -5.39 -2.64
N VAL A 63 -2.28 -6.20 -2.22
CA VAL A 63 -2.85 -6.17 -0.88
C VAL A 63 -2.95 -7.56 -0.25
N ASN A 64 -3.12 -7.61 1.07
CA ASN A 64 -3.43 -8.85 1.77
C ASN A 64 -4.79 -9.40 1.30
N GLN A 65 -4.92 -10.74 1.22
CA GLN A 65 -6.15 -11.44 0.83
C GLN A 65 -7.40 -10.99 1.59
N ILE A 66 -7.27 -10.52 2.83
CA ILE A 66 -8.41 -10.02 3.62
C ILE A 66 -8.98 -8.75 2.97
N LEU A 67 -8.12 -7.87 2.46
CA LEU A 67 -8.52 -6.63 1.80
C LEU A 67 -9.09 -6.84 0.41
N ALA A 68 -8.59 -7.83 -0.30
CA ALA A 68 -9.09 -8.18 -1.61
C ALA A 68 -10.58 -8.62 -1.61
N ARG A 69 -11.18 -8.80 -0.42
CA ARG A 69 -12.60 -9.12 -0.26
C ARG A 69 -13.51 -7.89 -0.18
N ILE A 70 -12.99 -6.69 -0.25
CA ILE A 70 -13.78 -5.46 -0.31
C ILE A 70 -14.39 -5.36 -1.71
N LYS A 71 -15.63 -5.83 -1.86
CA LYS A 71 -16.33 -5.94 -3.16
C LYS A 71 -16.22 -4.71 -4.07
N PRO A 72 -16.39 -3.45 -3.58
CA PRO A 72 -16.30 -2.29 -4.45
C PRO A 72 -14.89 -2.02 -5.03
N LEU A 73 -13.85 -2.70 -4.53
CA LEU A 73 -12.46 -2.48 -4.91
C LEU A 73 -11.74 -3.77 -5.38
N GLU A 74 -12.47 -4.88 -5.53
CA GLU A 74 -11.87 -6.18 -5.86
C GLU A 74 -11.08 -6.15 -7.17
N ASP A 75 -11.55 -5.42 -8.17
CA ASP A 75 -10.88 -5.26 -9.46
C ASP A 75 -9.60 -4.42 -9.40
N SER A 76 -9.47 -3.59 -8.35
CA SER A 76 -8.30 -2.73 -8.12
C SER A 76 -7.24 -3.38 -7.23
N PHE A 77 -7.44 -4.65 -6.85
CA PHE A 77 -6.52 -5.33 -5.94
C PHE A 77 -5.93 -6.60 -6.54
N ILE A 78 -4.64 -6.83 -6.28
CA ILE A 78 -3.97 -8.11 -6.47
C ILE A 78 -3.71 -8.72 -5.10
N ALA A 79 -4.37 -9.84 -4.82
CA ALA A 79 -4.31 -10.50 -3.52
C ALA A 79 -3.01 -11.27 -3.32
N VAL A 80 -2.36 -11.05 -2.17
CA VAL A 80 -1.20 -11.82 -1.73
C VAL A 80 -1.37 -12.25 -0.28
N THR A 81 -0.74 -13.36 0.09
CA THR A 81 -0.61 -13.71 1.51
C THR A 81 0.68 -13.08 2.04
N PRO A 82 0.63 -12.21 3.06
CA PRO A 82 1.84 -11.63 3.63
C PRO A 82 2.75 -12.75 4.13
N THR A 83 3.98 -12.73 3.69
CA THR A 83 5.04 -13.53 4.32
C THR A 83 5.51 -12.74 5.54
N GLY A 84 4.90 -12.97 6.70
CA GLY A 84 5.37 -12.37 7.95
C GLY A 84 6.85 -12.74 8.20
N ASN A 85 7.51 -12.01 9.10
CA ASN A 85 8.92 -12.19 9.45
C ASN A 85 9.33 -13.64 9.79
N ASP A 86 8.35 -14.48 10.17
CA ASP A 86 8.58 -15.88 10.57
C ASP A 86 8.40 -16.89 9.43
N ARG A 87 8.03 -16.46 8.23
CA ARG A 87 7.80 -17.35 7.10
C ARG A 87 9.02 -17.36 6.18
N LYS A 88 9.82 -18.39 6.30
CA LYS A 88 11.05 -18.61 5.49
C LYS A 88 10.77 -18.95 4.02
N ALA A 89 9.55 -19.29 3.64
CA ALA A 89 9.20 -19.65 2.26
C ALA A 89 7.93 -18.93 1.78
N PRO A 90 7.87 -18.48 0.51
CA PRO A 90 6.66 -17.90 -0.06
C PRO A 90 5.55 -18.96 -0.17
N THR A 91 4.32 -18.57 0.16
CA THR A 91 3.15 -19.44 -0.03
C THR A 91 2.77 -19.53 -1.50
N ALA A 92 2.02 -20.57 -1.89
CA ALA A 92 1.47 -20.68 -3.26
C ALA A 92 0.65 -19.43 -3.66
N ALA A 93 -0.13 -18.87 -2.73
CA ALA A 93 -0.90 -17.65 -2.96
C ALA A 93 -0.01 -16.41 -3.17
N SER A 94 1.11 -16.30 -2.43
CA SER A 94 2.09 -15.22 -2.66
C SER A 94 2.75 -15.35 -4.03
N ILE A 95 3.08 -16.57 -4.46
CA ILE A 95 3.66 -16.83 -5.79
C ILE A 95 2.65 -16.48 -6.89
N SER A 96 1.37 -16.84 -6.71
CA SER A 96 0.30 -16.51 -7.65
C SER A 96 0.14 -15.00 -7.81
N GLY A 97 0.06 -14.26 -6.70
CA GLY A 97 -0.06 -12.80 -6.72
C GLY A 97 1.13 -12.11 -7.38
N ILE A 98 2.37 -12.58 -7.14
CA ILE A 98 3.56 -12.05 -7.83
C ILE A 98 3.51 -12.31 -9.34
N LYS A 99 3.06 -13.49 -9.77
CA LYS A 99 2.90 -13.81 -11.20
C LYS A 99 1.83 -12.95 -11.85
N GLU A 100 0.73 -12.72 -11.15
CA GLU A 100 -0.36 -11.84 -11.59
C GLU A 100 0.13 -10.41 -11.73
N ALA A 101 0.83 -9.87 -10.75
CA ALA A 101 1.42 -8.54 -10.77
C ALA A 101 2.38 -8.34 -11.96
N LEU A 102 3.28 -9.30 -12.21
CA LEU A 102 4.18 -9.25 -13.36
C LEU A 102 3.42 -9.34 -14.69
N ARG A 103 2.35 -10.14 -14.77
CA ARG A 103 1.52 -10.21 -15.96
C ARG A 103 0.80 -8.89 -16.21
N HIS A 104 0.25 -8.29 -15.16
CA HIS A 104 -0.42 -7.00 -15.22
C HIS A 104 0.51 -5.89 -15.74
N LEU A 105 1.72 -5.77 -15.18
CA LEU A 105 2.74 -4.82 -15.65
C LEU A 105 3.14 -5.06 -17.11
N ARG A 106 3.34 -6.33 -17.53
CA ARG A 106 3.67 -6.67 -18.91
C ARG A 106 2.56 -6.37 -19.92
N SER A 107 1.32 -6.33 -19.47
CA SER A 107 0.18 -5.92 -20.29
C SER A 107 -0.01 -4.39 -20.37
N GLY A 108 0.92 -3.62 -19.80
CA GLY A 108 0.86 -2.16 -19.79
C GLY A 108 0.23 -1.55 -18.54
N GLY A 109 -0.20 -2.39 -17.59
CA GLY A 109 -0.88 -1.94 -16.37
C GLY A 109 0.04 -1.30 -15.34
N VAL A 110 -0.55 -0.66 -14.35
CA VAL A 110 0.15 0.07 -13.28
C VAL A 110 -0.07 -0.61 -11.94
N LEU A 111 0.99 -0.66 -11.10
CA LEU A 111 0.97 -1.42 -9.84
C LEU A 111 1.43 -0.59 -8.65
N GLY A 112 0.62 -0.57 -7.58
CA GLY A 112 0.99 -0.02 -6.28
C GLY A 112 1.53 -1.08 -5.34
N LEU A 113 2.63 -0.78 -4.65
CA LEU A 113 3.30 -1.68 -3.72
C LEU A 113 3.59 -0.99 -2.38
N PHE A 114 3.42 -1.75 -1.30
CA PHE A 114 3.96 -1.45 0.03
C PHE A 114 5.12 -2.41 0.31
N PRO A 115 6.37 -2.03 0.04
CA PRO A 115 7.49 -2.97 0.03
C PRO A 115 7.77 -3.67 1.36
N SER A 116 7.40 -3.05 2.47
CA SER A 116 7.49 -3.65 3.82
C SER A 116 6.51 -4.81 4.02
N GLY A 117 5.40 -4.84 3.25
CA GLY A 117 4.34 -5.83 3.36
C GLY A 117 3.57 -5.81 4.68
N ALA A 118 3.76 -4.78 5.49
CA ALA A 118 3.10 -4.60 6.77
C ALA A 118 2.94 -3.12 7.09
N VAL A 119 1.94 -2.81 7.93
CA VAL A 119 1.76 -1.45 8.46
C VAL A 119 2.98 -1.04 9.27
N SER A 120 3.34 0.24 9.20
CA SER A 120 4.47 0.83 9.94
C SER A 120 4.38 0.56 11.44
N ASP A 121 5.52 0.40 12.07
CA ASP A 121 5.67 0.10 13.49
C ASP A 121 6.24 1.28 14.28
N LEU A 122 5.83 1.44 15.54
CA LEU A 122 6.52 2.32 16.47
C LEU A 122 7.83 1.65 16.93
N SER A 123 8.95 2.22 16.52
CA SER A 123 10.26 1.83 17.03
C SER A 123 10.54 2.55 18.35
N LEU A 124 10.50 1.81 19.46
CA LEU A 124 10.84 2.38 20.79
C LEU A 124 12.31 2.83 20.85
N ARG A 125 13.21 2.14 20.16
CA ARG A 125 14.63 2.46 20.09
C ARG A 125 14.87 3.80 19.39
N GLU A 126 14.17 4.04 18.27
CA GLU A 126 14.36 5.22 17.44
C GLU A 126 13.33 6.33 17.75
N ARG A 127 12.35 6.02 18.62
CA ARG A 127 11.25 6.93 19.00
C ARG A 127 10.51 7.51 17.80
N ARG A 128 10.36 6.71 16.74
CA ARG A 128 9.65 7.12 15.53
C ARG A 128 8.87 5.95 14.92
N ILE A 129 7.84 6.31 14.15
CA ILE A 129 7.11 5.38 13.32
C ILE A 129 7.95 5.12 12.08
N ARG A 130 8.07 3.85 11.70
CA ARG A 130 8.80 3.46 10.51
C ARG A 130 8.24 2.18 9.90
N ASP A 131 8.43 2.02 8.62
CA ASP A 131 8.21 0.76 7.94
C ASP A 131 9.23 -0.30 8.38
N ARG A 132 8.80 -1.54 8.27
CA ARG A 132 9.69 -2.68 8.40
C ARG A 132 10.62 -2.76 7.20
N GLN A 133 11.64 -3.61 7.32
CA GLN A 133 12.53 -3.91 6.20
C GLN A 133 11.71 -4.39 4.99
N TRP A 134 12.09 -3.95 3.80
CA TRP A 134 11.46 -4.38 2.56
C TRP A 134 11.61 -5.88 2.35
N GLN A 135 10.59 -6.50 1.82
CA GLN A 135 10.59 -7.93 1.56
C GLN A 135 11.38 -8.24 0.28
N ASP A 136 12.28 -9.22 0.35
CA ASP A 136 13.11 -9.65 -0.79
C ASP A 136 12.27 -10.04 -2.01
N ALA A 137 11.09 -10.63 -1.79
CA ALA A 137 10.19 -11.01 -2.88
C ALA A 137 9.66 -9.79 -3.64
N VAL A 138 9.37 -8.69 -2.93
CA VAL A 138 8.91 -7.44 -3.53
C VAL A 138 10.06 -6.74 -4.25
N ILE A 139 11.26 -6.72 -3.66
CA ILE A 139 12.46 -6.18 -4.32
C ILE A 139 12.72 -6.93 -5.64
N ARG A 140 12.68 -8.26 -5.62
CA ARG A 140 12.85 -9.07 -6.84
C ARG A 140 11.75 -8.81 -7.89
N LEU A 141 10.50 -8.56 -7.45
CA LEU A 141 9.42 -8.21 -8.36
C LEU A 141 9.71 -6.87 -9.05
N ILE A 142 10.07 -5.84 -8.28
CA ILE A 142 10.42 -4.51 -8.81
C ILE A 142 11.57 -4.61 -9.81
N MET A 143 12.65 -5.29 -9.44
CA MET A 143 13.82 -5.47 -10.33
C MET A 143 13.47 -6.22 -11.62
N LYS A 144 12.59 -7.22 -11.53
CA LYS A 144 12.19 -8.04 -12.70
C LYS A 144 11.16 -7.35 -13.61
N ALA A 145 10.46 -6.36 -13.10
CA ALA A 145 9.45 -5.62 -13.86
C ALA A 145 10.07 -4.70 -14.90
N GLU A 146 11.28 -4.16 -14.63
CA GLU A 146 12.03 -3.26 -15.54
C GLU A 146 11.19 -2.07 -16.03
N VAL A 147 10.36 -1.51 -15.15
CA VAL A 147 9.51 -0.34 -15.43
C VAL A 147 9.87 0.82 -14.50
N PRO A 148 9.50 2.06 -14.84
CA PRO A 148 9.70 3.20 -13.95
C PRO A 148 9.09 2.97 -12.57
N VAL A 149 9.75 3.50 -11.53
CA VAL A 149 9.30 3.41 -10.13
C VAL A 149 9.09 4.81 -9.60
N ILE A 150 7.89 5.08 -9.07
CA ILE A 150 7.48 6.37 -8.53
C ILE A 150 7.33 6.22 -7.01
N PRO A 151 8.13 6.93 -6.21
CA PRO A 151 7.96 6.95 -4.76
C PRO A 151 6.74 7.79 -4.38
N VAL A 152 5.95 7.28 -3.44
CA VAL A 152 4.82 7.98 -2.81
C VAL A 152 5.04 7.93 -1.30
N HIS A 153 4.96 9.07 -0.65
CA HIS A 153 5.17 9.15 0.79
C HIS A 153 3.89 9.63 1.49
N PHE A 154 3.36 8.79 2.37
CA PHE A 154 2.33 9.19 3.32
C PHE A 154 3.00 9.88 4.51
N LEU A 155 2.73 11.19 4.68
CA LEU A 155 3.35 12.01 5.72
C LEU A 155 2.71 11.78 7.10
N ASP A 156 1.40 11.53 7.12
CA ASP A 156 0.64 11.24 8.34
C ASP A 156 0.60 9.75 8.65
N GLY A 157 0.10 9.42 9.83
CA GLY A 157 -0.02 8.05 10.31
C GLY A 157 -1.18 7.90 11.29
N ASN A 158 -1.36 6.70 11.79
CA ASN A 158 -2.32 6.42 12.86
C ASN A 158 -1.92 7.12 14.17
N SER A 159 -2.85 7.22 15.12
CA SER A 159 -2.60 7.83 16.42
C SER A 159 -1.51 7.09 17.22
N ALA A 160 -0.92 7.79 18.18
CA ALA A 160 0.02 7.19 19.14
C ALA A 160 -0.61 6.01 19.90
N PHE A 161 -1.92 6.08 20.17
CA PHE A 161 -2.67 5.00 20.80
C PHE A 161 -2.69 3.73 19.95
N TYR A 162 -2.97 3.83 18.64
CA TYR A 162 -2.95 2.71 17.71
C TYR A 162 -1.59 2.01 17.70
N TYR A 163 -0.51 2.79 17.62
CA TYR A 163 0.83 2.22 17.63
C TYR A 163 1.20 1.59 18.98
N SER A 164 0.72 2.15 20.09
CA SER A 164 0.92 1.60 21.43
C SER A 164 0.24 0.24 21.60
N LEU A 165 -0.98 0.07 21.09
CA LEU A 165 -1.68 -1.20 21.09
C LEU A 165 -0.90 -2.26 20.32
N GLY A 166 -0.25 -1.88 19.24
CA GLY A 166 0.60 -2.77 18.46
C GLY A 166 1.84 -3.28 19.18
N LEU A 167 2.27 -2.64 20.28
CA LEU A 167 3.34 -3.13 21.15
C LEU A 167 2.87 -4.25 22.08
N ILE A 168 1.56 -4.30 22.40
CA ILE A 168 0.97 -5.31 23.28
C ILE A 168 0.71 -6.60 22.46
N ASP A 169 0.02 -6.47 21.32
CA ASP A 169 -0.21 -7.58 20.38
C ASP A 169 -0.32 -7.03 18.95
N TRP A 170 0.54 -7.52 18.07
CA TRP A 170 0.53 -7.14 16.66
C TRP A 170 -0.80 -7.48 15.94
N ARG A 171 -1.57 -8.46 16.49
CA ARG A 171 -2.87 -8.87 15.95
C ARG A 171 -3.94 -7.80 16.13
N VAL A 172 -3.80 -6.94 17.13
CA VAL A 172 -4.73 -5.82 17.35
C VAL A 172 -4.74 -4.87 16.14
N ARG A 173 -3.64 -4.79 15.40
CA ARG A 173 -3.55 -4.01 14.16
C ARG A 173 -4.33 -4.62 12.99
N LEU A 174 -4.68 -5.91 13.07
CA LEU A 174 -5.55 -6.56 12.10
C LEU A 174 -7.03 -6.32 12.41
N LEU A 175 -7.34 -6.01 13.68
CA LEU A 175 -8.66 -5.64 14.13
C LEU A 175 -8.76 -4.12 13.97
N ARG A 176 -9.53 -3.65 12.98
CA ARG A 176 -9.93 -2.24 12.89
C ARG A 176 -10.76 -1.91 14.13
N LEU A 177 -10.13 -1.36 15.14
CA LEU A 177 -10.82 -0.42 16.00
C LEU A 177 -10.93 0.86 15.15
N PRO A 178 -12.15 1.33 14.79
CA PRO A 178 -12.26 2.65 14.22
C PRO A 178 -11.60 3.59 15.22
N GLU A 179 -10.60 4.36 14.76
CA GLU A 179 -10.19 5.53 15.51
C GLU A 179 -11.40 6.43 15.47
N ILE A 180 -12.19 6.39 16.54
CA ILE A 180 -13.22 7.39 16.79
C ILE A 180 -12.44 8.68 16.86
N GLY A 181 -12.60 9.51 15.81
CA GLY A 181 -11.87 10.74 15.70
C GLY A 181 -11.96 11.51 17.00
N SER A 182 -10.82 11.78 17.59
CA SER A 182 -10.70 12.83 18.57
C SER A 182 -10.92 14.13 17.80
N ALA A 183 -12.14 14.65 17.91
CA ALA A 183 -12.42 16.03 17.56
C ALA A 183 -11.54 16.97 18.37
#